data_3a3fdacc1cf4fffd92ae12a72613b7a1
#
_entry.id   3a3fdacc1cf4fffd92ae12a72613b7a1
#
_cell.length_a   1.000
_cell.length_b   1.000
_cell.length_c   1.000
_cell.angle_alpha   90.00
_cell.angle_beta   90.00
_cell.angle_gamma   90.00
#
_symmetry.space_group_name_H-M   'P 1'
#
loop_
_entity.id
_entity.type
_entity.pdbx_description
1 polymer ?
#
loop_
_entity_poly.entity_id
_entity_poly.type
_entity_poly.pdbx_seq_one_letter_code
_entity_poly.pdbx_strand_id
1 'polypeptide(L)'
;MMPRHTEVLSWSRVEDPSTSLGTGPSTPLGASPSTPLRASWIELELHRPPCNEIGSATLDALEQFVEYVGGQHAWARAIIVRSSIPAGFCAGADLRELHERMRHVAAGDRAASVRTFLERIHRVLAAFDASPLATIAAVHGVTFGGGFEVALACDLIVADRTARFAFPELRLGLIPGFGGIPRLKRSVGQHVVQDLLLTGRSINASRALELGLVSQVAAPGEALALARDVARQIAKLDSTAVAAAKQFVKPRAPLSDEERRAEIDLFCTLCERPAVEAALEKFVASSSLQPYLP
;
A
#
# COMPACT_ATOMS: atom_id res chain seq x y z
N MET A 1 -5.74 24.02 3.37
CA MET A 1 -6.67 23.10 2.66
C MET A 1 -7.20 22.14 3.72
N MET A 2 -8.53 22.03 3.88
CA MET A 2 -9.11 21.15 4.89
C MET A 2 -8.79 19.67 4.55
N PRO A 3 -8.54 18.82 5.55
CA PRO A 3 -8.36 17.40 5.34
C PRO A 3 -9.63 16.83 4.69
N ARG A 4 -9.46 15.90 3.74
CA ARG A 4 -10.58 15.14 3.18
C ARG A 4 -10.74 13.87 3.98
N HIS A 5 -11.95 13.57 4.39
CA HIS A 5 -12.29 12.41 5.21
C HIS A 5 -13.35 11.57 4.50
N THR A 6 -13.14 10.26 4.53
CA THR A 6 -14.16 9.25 4.32
C THR A 6 -14.34 8.47 5.64
N GLU A 7 -15.25 7.51 5.70
CA GLU A 7 -15.43 6.66 6.88
C GLU A 7 -14.24 5.73 7.16
N VAL A 8 -13.38 5.52 6.18
CA VAL A 8 -12.29 4.51 6.22
C VAL A 8 -10.90 5.08 5.96
N LEU A 9 -10.80 6.22 5.28
CA LEU A 9 -9.56 6.90 4.93
C LEU A 9 -9.67 8.40 5.12
N SER A 10 -8.54 9.02 5.46
CA SER A 10 -8.41 10.47 5.41
C SER A 10 -7.06 10.87 4.85
N TRP A 11 -6.98 12.06 4.24
CA TRP A 11 -5.69 12.60 3.79
C TRP A 11 -5.62 14.09 4.00
N SER A 12 -4.43 14.54 4.32
CA SER A 12 -4.16 15.94 4.64
C SER A 12 -2.77 16.37 4.16
N ARG A 13 -2.65 17.67 3.90
CA ARG A 13 -1.36 18.33 3.74
C ARG A 13 -0.71 18.47 5.10
N VAL A 14 0.55 18.07 5.20
CA VAL A 14 1.41 18.31 6.36
C VAL A 14 2.54 19.25 5.94
N GLU A 15 2.76 20.31 6.71
CA GLU A 15 3.86 21.25 6.54
C GLU A 15 4.86 21.08 7.68
N ASP A 16 6.13 20.97 7.34
CA ASP A 16 7.18 20.97 8.36
C ASP A 16 7.50 22.42 8.79
N PRO A 17 7.23 22.81 10.03
CA PRO A 17 7.49 24.15 10.50
C PRO A 17 9.00 24.48 10.61
N SER A 18 9.86 23.45 10.62
CA SER A 18 11.31 23.63 10.82
C SER A 18 12.09 23.86 9.53
N THR A 19 11.47 23.67 8.34
CA THR A 19 12.17 23.77 7.06
C THR A 19 11.64 24.91 6.20
N SER A 20 12.51 25.88 5.90
CA SER A 20 12.35 26.76 4.73
C SER A 20 13.11 26.13 3.57
N LEU A 21 12.42 25.73 2.51
CA LEU A 21 13.07 25.34 1.26
C LEU A 21 13.62 26.62 0.63
N GLY A 22 14.95 26.71 0.45
CA GLY A 22 15.55 27.77 -0.33
C GLY A 22 14.95 27.83 -1.73
N THR A 23 14.83 29.01 -2.29
CA THR A 23 14.46 29.18 -3.70
C THR A 23 15.55 28.53 -4.54
N GLY A 24 15.22 27.36 -5.16
CA GLY A 24 16.13 26.69 -6.08
C GLY A 24 16.42 27.54 -7.33
N PRO A 25 17.47 27.23 -8.12
CA PRO A 25 17.92 28.05 -9.26
C PRO A 25 16.91 28.15 -10.42
N SER A 26 15.74 27.62 -10.31
CA SER A 26 14.66 27.66 -11.32
C SER A 26 13.61 28.75 -11.10
N THR A 27 13.86 29.72 -10.17
CA THR A 27 12.94 30.86 -10.03
C THR A 27 13.16 31.84 -11.20
N PRO A 28 12.13 32.19 -12.00
CA PRO A 28 12.28 33.20 -13.06
C PRO A 28 12.74 34.53 -12.45
N LEU A 29 13.73 35.15 -13.08
CA LEU A 29 14.16 36.51 -12.76
C LEU A 29 12.96 37.47 -12.83
N GLY A 30 12.51 37.98 -11.69
CA GLY A 30 11.38 38.91 -11.59
C GLY A 30 10.23 38.52 -10.69
N ALA A 31 10.25 37.31 -10.08
CA ALA A 31 9.27 36.97 -9.05
C ALA A 31 9.58 37.73 -7.75
N SER A 32 8.56 38.41 -7.21
CA SER A 32 8.61 38.96 -5.85
C SER A 32 9.02 37.88 -4.84
N PRO A 33 9.71 38.23 -3.71
CA PRO A 33 10.10 37.23 -2.72
C PRO A 33 8.85 36.50 -2.20
N SER A 34 8.55 35.38 -2.81
CA SER A 34 7.48 34.50 -2.35
C SER A 34 7.91 33.90 -1.03
N THR A 35 6.99 33.81 -0.08
CA THR A 35 7.14 33.10 1.19
C THR A 35 7.91 31.79 0.94
N PRO A 36 9.00 31.51 1.66
CA PRO A 36 9.77 30.30 1.41
C PRO A 36 8.86 29.09 1.48
N LEU A 37 8.86 28.28 0.42
CA LEU A 37 8.10 27.03 0.37
C LEU A 37 8.59 26.13 1.50
N ARG A 38 7.72 25.82 2.46
CA ARG A 38 8.03 24.85 3.50
C ARG A 38 8.00 23.44 2.92
N ALA A 39 8.84 22.55 3.44
CA ALA A 39 8.74 21.13 3.13
C ALA A 39 7.33 20.64 3.44
N SER A 40 6.67 20.04 2.47
CA SER A 40 5.29 19.60 2.61
C SER A 40 5.11 18.24 1.97
N TRP A 41 4.28 17.42 2.57
CA TRP A 41 3.89 16.11 2.05
C TRP A 41 2.40 15.86 2.29
N ILE A 42 1.90 14.80 1.70
CA ILE A 42 0.53 14.32 1.91
C ILE A 42 0.60 13.12 2.84
N GLU A 43 -0.17 13.10 3.91
CA GLU A 43 -0.39 11.90 4.70
C GLU A 43 -1.74 11.29 4.34
N LEU A 44 -1.71 10.03 3.89
CA LEU A 44 -2.88 9.17 3.73
C LEU A 44 -2.97 8.26 4.95
N GLU A 45 -4.03 8.42 5.71
CA GLU A 45 -4.31 7.64 6.91
C GLU A 45 -5.36 6.58 6.65
N LEU A 46 -5.03 5.33 6.96
CA LEU A 46 -5.94 4.21 7.03
C LEU A 46 -6.50 4.14 8.46
N HIS A 47 -7.83 4.16 8.62
CA HIS A 47 -8.46 4.18 9.94
C HIS A 47 -9.74 3.34 10.05
N ARG A 48 -9.87 2.32 9.20
CA ARG A 48 -11.01 1.38 9.23
C ARG A 48 -10.80 0.27 10.28
N PRO A 49 -11.57 0.26 11.39
CA PRO A 49 -11.53 -0.85 12.34
C PRO A 49 -12.03 -2.16 11.71
N PRO A 50 -11.56 -3.34 12.18
CA PRO A 50 -10.55 -3.48 13.25
C PRO A 50 -9.11 -3.44 12.74
N CYS A 51 -8.84 -3.69 11.45
CA CYS A 51 -7.50 -3.94 10.92
C CYS A 51 -7.27 -3.34 9.52
N ASN A 52 -8.00 -2.30 9.11
CA ASN A 52 -7.88 -1.65 7.80
C ASN A 52 -8.07 -2.60 6.61
N GLU A 53 -9.00 -3.56 6.69
CA GLU A 53 -9.26 -4.48 5.59
C GLU A 53 -9.76 -3.70 4.35
N ILE A 54 -9.29 -4.15 3.18
CA ILE A 54 -9.57 -3.49 1.90
C ILE A 54 -10.81 -4.14 1.27
N GLY A 55 -11.96 -3.53 1.50
CA GLY A 55 -13.22 -3.82 0.83
C GLY A 55 -13.61 -2.68 -0.13
N SER A 56 -14.86 -2.68 -0.59
CA SER A 56 -15.37 -1.70 -1.56
C SER A 56 -15.25 -0.26 -1.04
N ALA A 57 -15.62 0.00 0.21
CA ALA A 57 -15.53 1.35 0.78
C ALA A 57 -14.07 1.87 0.83
N THR A 58 -13.12 1.00 1.19
CA THR A 58 -11.70 1.35 1.20
C THR A 58 -11.19 1.59 -0.22
N LEU A 59 -11.60 0.76 -1.18
CA LEU A 59 -11.22 0.90 -2.58
C LEU A 59 -11.76 2.21 -3.19
N ASP A 60 -13.04 2.53 -2.95
CA ASP A 60 -13.66 3.79 -3.41
C ASP A 60 -12.90 5.02 -2.86
N ALA A 61 -12.52 4.96 -1.58
CA ALA A 61 -11.75 6.04 -0.95
C ALA A 61 -10.32 6.14 -1.48
N LEU A 62 -9.66 5.01 -1.79
CA LEU A 62 -8.35 4.99 -2.43
C LEU A 62 -8.40 5.55 -3.85
N GLU A 63 -9.45 5.27 -4.63
CA GLU A 63 -9.64 5.85 -5.96
C GLU A 63 -9.80 7.38 -5.89
N GLN A 64 -10.60 7.89 -4.93
CA GLN A 64 -10.71 9.32 -4.68
C GLN A 64 -9.38 9.96 -4.27
N PHE A 65 -8.58 9.25 -3.47
CA PHE A 65 -7.25 9.70 -3.10
C PHE A 65 -6.32 9.78 -4.32
N VAL A 66 -6.31 8.76 -5.18
CA VAL A 66 -5.51 8.73 -6.41
C VAL A 66 -5.91 9.87 -7.35
N GLU A 67 -7.21 10.12 -7.53
CA GLU A 67 -7.71 11.26 -8.30
C GLU A 67 -7.23 12.58 -7.70
N TYR A 68 -7.31 12.73 -6.38
CA TYR A 68 -6.79 13.90 -5.69
C TYR A 68 -5.30 14.11 -5.96
N VAL A 69 -4.48 13.06 -5.83
CA VAL A 69 -3.00 13.14 -6.05
C VAL A 69 -2.67 13.37 -7.52
N GLY A 70 -3.49 12.90 -8.46
CA GLY A 70 -3.35 13.15 -9.90
C GLY A 70 -3.51 14.62 -10.29
N GLY A 71 -4.06 15.46 -9.42
CA GLY A 71 -4.12 16.91 -9.59
C GLY A 71 -2.75 17.58 -9.45
N GLN A 72 -2.73 18.92 -9.63
CA GLN A 72 -1.49 19.71 -9.49
C GLN A 72 -1.12 19.92 -8.01
N HIS A 73 -0.14 19.21 -7.52
CA HIS A 73 0.39 19.32 -6.15
C HIS A 73 1.88 19.72 -6.14
N ALA A 74 2.25 20.78 -6.88
CA ALA A 74 3.63 21.27 -6.97
C ALA A 74 4.28 21.57 -5.59
N TRP A 75 3.46 21.75 -4.55
CA TRP A 75 3.91 21.96 -3.17
C TRP A 75 4.31 20.65 -2.47
N ALA A 76 3.76 19.50 -2.87
CA ALA A 76 4.05 18.22 -2.22
C ALA A 76 5.41 17.66 -2.69
N ARG A 77 6.10 16.98 -1.80
CA ARG A 77 7.38 16.30 -2.06
C ARG A 77 7.29 14.80 -1.87
N ALA A 78 6.36 14.35 -1.04
CA ALA A 78 6.15 12.93 -0.76
C ALA A 78 4.69 12.63 -0.42
N ILE A 79 4.35 11.36 -0.42
CA ILE A 79 3.13 10.79 0.14
C ILE A 79 3.56 9.81 1.23
N ILE A 80 3.01 9.93 2.43
CA ILE A 80 3.18 8.95 3.51
C ILE A 80 1.86 8.21 3.66
N VAL A 81 1.89 6.88 3.52
CA VAL A 81 0.75 6.00 3.82
C VAL A 81 0.96 5.45 5.23
N ARG A 82 -0.01 5.66 6.11
CA ARG A 82 0.06 5.26 7.51
C ARG A 82 -1.26 4.69 8.02
N SER A 83 -1.23 4.05 9.16
CA SER A 83 -2.43 3.58 9.87
C SER A 83 -2.52 4.23 11.25
N SER A 84 -3.75 4.52 11.68
CA SER A 84 -4.06 4.87 13.09
C SER A 84 -4.64 3.71 13.88
N ILE A 85 -4.82 2.54 13.26
CA ILE A 85 -5.35 1.34 13.93
C ILE A 85 -4.23 0.65 14.73
N PRO A 86 -4.38 0.44 16.04
CA PRO A 86 -3.35 -0.17 16.87
C PRO A 86 -2.93 -1.58 16.46
N ALA A 87 -3.84 -2.36 15.83
CA ALA A 87 -3.57 -3.72 15.38
C ALA A 87 -2.50 -3.78 14.28
N GLY A 88 -2.34 -2.72 13.49
CA GLY A 88 -1.30 -2.68 12.47
C GLY A 88 -1.63 -1.80 11.27
N PHE A 89 -0.83 -1.98 10.24
CA PHE A 89 -0.94 -1.20 9.01
C PHE A 89 -2.21 -1.58 8.22
N CYS A 90 -2.33 -2.87 7.84
CA CYS A 90 -3.50 -3.39 7.13
C CYS A 90 -3.44 -4.93 7.09
N ALA A 91 -4.56 -5.58 7.39
CA ALA A 91 -4.66 -7.06 7.41
C ALA A 91 -4.96 -7.69 6.02
N GLY A 92 -5.14 -6.88 4.98
CA GLY A 92 -5.37 -7.36 3.62
C GLY A 92 -6.78 -7.13 3.10
N ALA A 93 -7.22 -7.98 2.17
CA ALA A 93 -8.55 -7.88 1.59
C ALA A 93 -9.65 -8.16 2.63
N ASP A 94 -10.80 -7.50 2.49
CA ASP A 94 -11.99 -7.79 3.29
C ASP A 94 -12.59 -9.14 2.83
N LEU A 95 -12.18 -10.19 3.54
CA LEU A 95 -12.60 -11.56 3.23
C LEU A 95 -14.08 -11.80 3.59
N ARG A 96 -14.67 -11.02 4.49
CA ARG A 96 -16.10 -11.08 4.80
C ARG A 96 -16.89 -10.56 3.62
N GLU A 97 -16.50 -9.41 3.08
CA GLU A 97 -17.12 -8.86 1.88
C GLU A 97 -16.90 -9.78 0.66
N LEU A 98 -15.72 -10.36 0.51
CA LEU A 98 -15.46 -11.33 -0.55
C LEU A 98 -16.41 -12.55 -0.45
N HIS A 99 -16.57 -13.11 0.75
CA HIS A 99 -17.48 -14.23 1.01
C HIS A 99 -18.95 -13.87 0.71
N GLU A 100 -19.42 -12.72 1.18
CA GLU A 100 -20.76 -12.22 0.91
C GLU A 100 -20.99 -12.05 -0.59
N ARG A 101 -20.04 -11.44 -1.28
CA ARG A 101 -20.08 -11.26 -2.75
C ARG A 101 -20.19 -12.60 -3.47
N MET A 102 -19.45 -13.61 -3.04
CA MET A 102 -19.52 -14.96 -3.63
C MET A 102 -20.87 -15.64 -3.39
N ARG A 103 -21.54 -15.36 -2.27
CA ARG A 103 -22.86 -15.95 -1.92
C ARG A 103 -24.03 -15.28 -2.63
N HIS A 104 -23.97 -13.97 -2.84
CA HIS A 104 -25.10 -13.18 -3.37
C HIS A 104 -25.06 -13.00 -4.89
N VAL A 105 -23.99 -13.41 -5.55
CA VAL A 105 -23.85 -13.34 -7.00
C VAL A 105 -24.04 -14.74 -7.57
N ALA A 106 -24.78 -14.85 -8.69
CA ALA A 106 -24.96 -16.13 -9.39
C ALA A 106 -23.59 -16.77 -9.72
N ALA A 107 -23.51 -18.10 -9.66
CA ALA A 107 -22.24 -18.82 -9.82
C ALA A 107 -21.48 -18.42 -11.11
N GLY A 108 -22.18 -18.10 -12.21
CA GLY A 108 -21.57 -17.65 -13.46
C GLY A 108 -21.02 -16.23 -13.44
N ASP A 109 -21.42 -15.37 -12.47
CA ASP A 109 -21.03 -13.96 -12.38
C ASP A 109 -20.01 -13.68 -11.27
N ARG A 110 -19.69 -14.69 -10.43
CA ARG A 110 -18.76 -14.58 -9.31
C ARG A 110 -17.38 -14.09 -9.76
N ALA A 111 -16.82 -14.78 -10.75
CA ALA A 111 -15.52 -14.44 -11.33
C ALA A 111 -15.49 -13.02 -11.90
N ALA A 112 -16.56 -12.57 -12.58
CA ALA A 112 -16.65 -11.23 -13.13
C ALA A 112 -16.68 -10.15 -12.05
N SER A 113 -17.42 -10.37 -10.95
CA SER A 113 -17.50 -9.46 -9.82
C SER A 113 -16.16 -9.33 -9.10
N VAL A 114 -15.46 -10.44 -8.86
CA VAL A 114 -14.12 -10.46 -8.25
C VAL A 114 -13.12 -9.78 -9.19
N ARG A 115 -13.15 -10.08 -10.48
CA ARG A 115 -12.29 -9.44 -11.49
C ARG A 115 -12.41 -7.92 -11.48
N THR A 116 -13.62 -7.40 -11.48
CA THR A 116 -13.87 -5.95 -11.45
C THR A 116 -13.19 -5.28 -10.25
N PHE A 117 -13.28 -5.90 -9.07
CA PHE A 117 -12.60 -5.41 -7.87
C PHE A 117 -11.07 -5.45 -8.03
N LEU A 118 -10.53 -6.57 -8.52
CA LEU A 118 -9.08 -6.72 -8.73
C LEU A 118 -8.55 -5.72 -9.75
N GLU A 119 -9.24 -5.50 -10.85
CA GLU A 119 -8.84 -4.51 -11.84
C GLU A 119 -8.81 -3.08 -11.29
N ARG A 120 -9.76 -2.75 -10.40
CA ARG A 120 -9.81 -1.44 -9.74
C ARG A 120 -8.63 -1.26 -8.78
N ILE A 121 -8.38 -2.22 -7.90
CA ILE A 121 -7.25 -2.12 -6.95
C ILE A 121 -5.89 -2.10 -7.66
N HIS A 122 -5.74 -2.85 -8.75
CA HIS A 122 -4.54 -2.77 -9.58
C HIS A 122 -4.32 -1.38 -10.17
N ARG A 123 -5.39 -0.70 -10.64
CA ARG A 123 -5.27 0.70 -11.11
C ARG A 123 -4.83 1.64 -10.00
N VAL A 124 -5.37 1.49 -8.80
CA VAL A 124 -4.96 2.27 -7.63
C VAL A 124 -3.47 2.07 -7.34
N LEU A 125 -3.02 0.81 -7.22
CA LEU A 125 -1.62 0.54 -6.90
C LEU A 125 -0.65 0.94 -8.03
N ALA A 126 -1.08 0.83 -9.29
CA ALA A 126 -0.32 1.34 -10.42
C ALA A 126 -0.16 2.88 -10.38
N ALA A 127 -1.15 3.61 -9.86
CA ALA A 127 -1.05 5.05 -9.67
C ALA A 127 -0.02 5.44 -8.58
N PHE A 128 0.12 4.63 -7.51
CA PHE A 128 1.22 4.79 -6.54
C PHE A 128 2.58 4.57 -7.18
N ASP A 129 2.72 3.50 -7.97
CA ASP A 129 3.95 3.22 -8.71
C ASP A 129 4.32 4.35 -9.68
N ALA A 130 3.34 4.91 -10.39
CA ALA A 130 3.53 5.96 -11.40
C ALA A 130 3.59 7.38 -10.82
N SER A 131 3.28 7.57 -9.53
CA SER A 131 3.30 8.89 -8.89
C SER A 131 4.66 9.58 -9.06
N PRO A 132 4.72 10.86 -9.46
CA PRO A 132 5.97 11.61 -9.46
C PRO A 132 6.48 11.93 -8.05
N LEU A 133 5.61 11.85 -7.04
CA LEU A 133 5.97 12.03 -5.64
C LEU A 133 6.60 10.76 -5.08
N ALA A 134 7.58 10.90 -4.20
CA ALA A 134 8.08 9.77 -3.44
C ALA A 134 6.98 9.23 -2.52
N THR A 135 6.78 7.91 -2.50
CA THR A 135 5.76 7.24 -1.68
C THR A 135 6.42 6.43 -0.57
N ILE A 136 5.98 6.61 0.67
CA ILE A 136 6.57 6.01 1.87
C ILE A 136 5.46 5.31 2.66
N ALA A 137 5.59 4.01 2.87
CA ALA A 137 4.73 3.27 3.80
C ALA A 137 5.33 3.32 5.20
N ALA A 138 4.59 3.87 6.17
CA ALA A 138 4.93 3.86 7.59
C ALA A 138 4.21 2.69 8.28
N VAL A 139 4.94 1.60 8.50
CA VAL A 139 4.36 0.28 8.82
C VAL A 139 4.59 -0.09 10.27
N HIS A 140 3.53 -0.58 10.92
CA HIS A 140 3.59 -1.20 12.24
C HIS A 140 2.62 -2.39 12.31
N GLY A 141 2.83 -3.29 13.26
CA GLY A 141 1.94 -4.41 13.52
C GLY A 141 1.65 -5.27 12.29
N VAL A 142 0.39 -5.67 12.12
CA VAL A 142 -0.06 -6.54 11.03
C VAL A 142 0.01 -5.83 9.68
N THR A 143 0.72 -6.43 8.73
CA THR A 143 0.86 -5.97 7.34
C THR A 143 0.79 -7.20 6.44
N PHE A 144 -0.42 -7.69 6.19
CA PHE A 144 -0.66 -8.98 5.56
C PHE A 144 -1.42 -8.86 4.24
N GLY A 145 -1.18 -9.81 3.34
CA GLY A 145 -1.91 -9.93 2.08
C GLY A 145 -1.99 -8.60 1.31
N GLY A 146 -3.19 -8.18 0.94
CA GLY A 146 -3.41 -6.90 0.27
C GLY A 146 -2.83 -5.68 0.98
N GLY A 147 -2.70 -5.70 2.32
CA GLY A 147 -2.02 -4.65 3.08
C GLY A 147 -0.51 -4.63 2.85
N PHE A 148 0.10 -5.80 2.71
CA PHE A 148 1.49 -5.91 2.32
C PHE A 148 1.68 -5.48 0.86
N GLU A 149 0.73 -5.78 -0.01
CA GLU A 149 0.74 -5.36 -1.42
C GLU A 149 0.66 -3.84 -1.58
N VAL A 150 -0.13 -3.15 -0.74
CA VAL A 150 -0.15 -1.67 -0.66
C VAL A 150 1.20 -1.12 -0.22
N ALA A 151 1.82 -1.71 0.81
CA ALA A 151 3.15 -1.28 1.24
C ALA A 151 4.21 -1.47 0.14
N LEU A 152 4.15 -2.60 -0.61
CA LEU A 152 5.04 -2.88 -1.75
C LEU A 152 4.83 -1.95 -2.94
N ALA A 153 3.67 -1.32 -3.09
CA ALA A 153 3.43 -0.32 -4.12
C ALA A 153 4.12 1.02 -3.80
N CYS A 154 4.44 1.29 -2.53
CA CYS A 154 5.24 2.44 -2.15
C CYS A 154 6.71 2.29 -2.58
N ASP A 155 7.42 3.42 -2.70
CA ASP A 155 8.85 3.42 -3.07
C ASP A 155 9.73 2.99 -1.91
N LEU A 156 9.34 3.36 -0.69
CA LEU A 156 10.06 3.04 0.54
C LEU A 156 9.09 2.45 1.57
N ILE A 157 9.56 1.45 2.29
CA ILE A 157 8.88 0.92 3.46
C ILE A 157 9.76 1.23 4.67
N VAL A 158 9.25 2.02 5.60
CA VAL A 158 9.83 2.19 6.93
C VAL A 158 8.92 1.51 7.94
N ALA A 159 9.50 0.82 8.88
CA ALA A 159 8.74 0.01 9.84
C ALA A 159 9.14 0.32 11.27
N ASP A 160 8.28 0.01 12.24
CA ASP A 160 8.73 -0.17 13.61
C ASP A 160 8.95 -1.66 13.93
N ARG A 161 9.50 -1.95 15.10
CA ARG A 161 9.85 -3.32 15.50
C ARG A 161 8.64 -4.25 15.66
N THR A 162 7.42 -3.71 15.73
CA THR A 162 6.20 -4.52 15.84
C THR A 162 5.74 -5.08 14.51
N ALA A 163 6.21 -4.51 13.39
CA ALA A 163 5.75 -4.87 12.06
C ALA A 163 5.98 -6.36 11.73
N ARG A 164 4.96 -6.96 11.12
CA ARG A 164 4.93 -8.33 10.61
C ARG A 164 4.42 -8.34 9.19
N PHE A 165 5.14 -9.00 8.30
CA PHE A 165 4.80 -9.09 6.88
C PHE A 165 4.52 -10.54 6.52
N ALA A 166 3.42 -10.82 5.82
CA ALA A 166 3.08 -12.16 5.34
C ALA A 166 2.14 -12.12 4.12
N PHE A 167 2.17 -13.20 3.36
CA PHE A 167 1.15 -13.57 2.39
C PHE A 167 0.42 -14.83 2.85
N PRO A 168 -0.67 -14.71 3.63
CA PRO A 168 -1.38 -15.86 4.17
C PRO A 168 -2.40 -16.48 3.20
N GLU A 169 -2.57 -15.96 1.99
CA GLU A 169 -3.62 -16.28 1.04
C GLU A 169 -3.69 -17.76 0.70
N LEU A 170 -2.54 -18.44 0.61
CA LEU A 170 -2.49 -19.87 0.30
C LEU A 170 -3.21 -20.75 1.36
N ARG A 171 -3.32 -20.27 2.59
CA ARG A 171 -4.08 -20.94 3.67
C ARG A 171 -5.58 -20.95 3.41
N LEU A 172 -6.04 -20.04 2.55
CA LEU A 172 -7.42 -19.96 2.07
C LEU A 172 -7.59 -20.60 0.70
N GLY A 173 -6.53 -21.18 0.11
CA GLY A 173 -6.53 -21.69 -1.24
C GLY A 173 -6.47 -20.62 -2.33
N LEU A 174 -6.14 -19.39 -1.95
CA LEU A 174 -5.97 -18.21 -2.83
C LEU A 174 -4.49 -17.85 -3.00
N ILE A 175 -4.22 -16.90 -3.87
CA ILE A 175 -2.92 -16.22 -4.01
C ILE A 175 -3.09 -14.72 -3.69
N PRO A 176 -2.02 -13.95 -3.39
CA PRO A 176 -2.07 -12.49 -3.43
C PRO A 176 -2.58 -12.01 -4.79
N GLY A 177 -3.50 -11.06 -4.81
CA GLY A 177 -4.22 -10.66 -6.02
C GLY A 177 -4.13 -9.18 -6.37
N PHE A 178 -3.31 -8.38 -5.67
CA PHE A 178 -3.16 -6.94 -5.89
C PHE A 178 -1.80 -6.59 -6.53
N GLY A 179 -1.08 -7.59 -7.06
CA GLY A 179 0.23 -7.41 -7.71
C GLY A 179 1.41 -7.45 -6.76
N GLY A 180 1.25 -8.07 -5.59
CA GLY A 180 2.30 -8.15 -4.57
C GLY A 180 3.41 -9.12 -4.94
N ILE A 181 3.11 -10.25 -5.58
CA ILE A 181 4.09 -11.26 -5.94
C ILE A 181 5.17 -10.69 -6.87
N PRO A 182 4.85 -10.06 -8.02
CA PRO A 182 5.85 -9.46 -8.88
C PRO A 182 6.63 -8.33 -8.20
N ARG A 183 5.97 -7.48 -7.39
CA ARG A 183 6.65 -6.41 -6.66
C ARG A 183 7.65 -6.96 -5.64
N LEU A 184 7.24 -7.93 -4.84
CA LEU A 184 8.12 -8.56 -3.85
C LEU A 184 9.30 -9.26 -4.53
N LYS A 185 9.05 -9.98 -5.65
CA LYS A 185 10.10 -10.67 -6.42
C LYS A 185 11.20 -9.71 -6.89
N ARG A 186 10.84 -8.49 -7.29
CA ARG A 186 11.81 -7.46 -7.68
C ARG A 186 12.61 -6.92 -6.50
N SER A 187 12.00 -6.87 -5.31
CA SER A 187 12.63 -6.31 -4.11
C SER A 187 13.60 -7.29 -3.44
N VAL A 188 13.23 -8.58 -3.31
CA VAL A 188 13.96 -9.55 -2.47
C VAL A 188 14.41 -10.82 -3.21
N GLY A 189 14.07 -10.95 -4.47
CA GLY A 189 14.40 -12.11 -5.29
C GLY A 189 13.47 -13.31 -5.11
N GLN A 190 13.51 -14.22 -6.08
CA GLN A 190 12.54 -15.29 -6.25
C GLN A 190 12.48 -16.27 -5.08
N HIS A 191 13.63 -16.69 -4.53
CA HIS A 191 13.65 -17.69 -3.46
C HIS A 191 13.00 -17.21 -2.17
N VAL A 192 13.18 -15.94 -1.82
CA VAL A 192 12.51 -15.35 -0.64
C VAL A 192 11.01 -15.30 -0.85
N VAL A 193 10.55 -14.93 -2.06
CA VAL A 193 9.13 -14.92 -2.40
C VAL A 193 8.52 -16.33 -2.29
N GLN A 194 9.18 -17.34 -2.87
CA GLN A 194 8.73 -18.73 -2.77
C GLN A 194 8.62 -19.21 -1.33
N ASP A 195 9.64 -18.90 -0.49
CA ASP A 195 9.61 -19.27 0.91
C ASP A 195 8.42 -18.63 1.65
N LEU A 196 8.20 -17.32 1.48
CA LEU A 196 7.10 -16.62 2.15
C LEU A 196 5.72 -17.10 1.67
N LEU A 197 5.55 -17.30 0.37
CA LEU A 197 4.29 -17.76 -0.21
C LEU A 197 3.97 -19.20 0.17
N LEU A 198 4.90 -20.14 -0.09
CA LEU A 198 4.64 -21.57 0.07
C LEU A 198 4.51 -21.99 1.54
N THR A 199 5.18 -21.28 2.44
CA THR A 199 5.08 -21.56 3.89
C THR A 199 3.97 -20.74 4.57
N GLY A 200 3.56 -19.62 3.98
CA GLY A 200 2.63 -18.66 4.58
C GLY A 200 3.15 -18.05 5.90
N ARG A 201 4.46 -18.17 6.18
CA ARG A 201 5.06 -17.62 7.40
C ARG A 201 5.15 -16.10 7.36
N SER A 202 5.13 -15.49 8.53
CA SER A 202 5.41 -14.06 8.65
C SER A 202 6.90 -13.81 8.90
N ILE A 203 7.39 -12.66 8.43
CA ILE A 203 8.70 -12.12 8.81
C ILE A 203 8.53 -10.85 9.64
N ASN A 204 9.44 -10.62 10.56
CA ASN A 204 9.48 -9.41 11.38
C ASN A 204 10.24 -8.28 10.69
N ALA A 205 10.17 -7.07 11.28
CA ALA A 205 10.84 -5.88 10.76
C ALA A 205 12.35 -6.06 10.58
N SER A 206 13.03 -6.74 11.52
CA SER A 206 14.48 -6.98 11.42
C SER A 206 14.83 -7.86 10.23
N ARG A 207 14.07 -8.97 10.03
CA ARG A 207 14.28 -9.83 8.88
C ARG A 207 13.94 -9.13 7.56
N ALA A 208 12.91 -8.30 7.55
CA ALA A 208 12.55 -7.48 6.39
C ALA A 208 13.65 -6.47 6.04
N LEU A 209 14.31 -5.86 7.03
CA LEU A 209 15.47 -4.99 6.85
C LEU A 209 16.68 -5.76 6.27
N GLU A 210 17.00 -6.94 6.83
CA GLU A 210 18.09 -7.80 6.32
C GLU A 210 17.90 -8.20 4.85
N LEU A 211 16.64 -8.40 4.44
CA LEU A 211 16.29 -8.74 3.05
C LEU A 211 16.26 -7.51 2.11
N GLY A 212 16.44 -6.30 2.64
CA GLY A 212 16.34 -5.06 1.86
C GLY A 212 14.90 -4.66 1.51
N LEU A 213 13.90 -5.32 2.09
CA LEU A 213 12.48 -5.01 1.89
C LEU A 213 12.06 -3.72 2.65
N VAL A 214 12.55 -3.56 3.86
CA VAL A 214 12.37 -2.37 4.70
C VAL A 214 13.66 -1.57 4.68
N SER A 215 13.55 -0.27 4.45
CA SER A 215 14.73 0.62 4.37
C SER A 215 15.27 1.01 5.75
N GLN A 216 14.39 1.17 6.74
CA GLN A 216 14.75 1.57 8.10
C GLN A 216 13.76 1.02 9.12
N VAL A 217 14.24 0.75 10.34
CA VAL A 217 13.41 0.25 11.45
C VAL A 217 13.52 1.17 12.65
N ALA A 218 12.37 1.64 13.15
CA ALA A 218 12.23 2.49 14.35
C ALA A 218 11.85 1.69 15.61
N ALA A 219 11.84 2.36 16.74
CA ALA A 219 11.23 1.83 17.96
C ALA A 219 9.70 1.65 17.81
N PRO A 220 9.06 0.81 18.62
CA PRO A 220 7.61 0.63 18.57
C PRO A 220 6.84 1.95 18.68
N GLY A 221 5.89 2.17 17.76
CA GLY A 221 5.10 3.39 17.67
C GLY A 221 5.75 4.55 16.92
N GLU A 222 7.01 4.43 16.47
CA GLU A 222 7.77 5.51 15.85
C GLU A 222 7.88 5.42 14.32
N ALA A 223 7.20 4.48 13.66
CA ALA A 223 7.24 4.33 12.21
C ALA A 223 6.85 5.62 11.48
N LEU A 224 5.81 6.33 11.94
CA LEU A 224 5.36 7.58 11.34
C LEU A 224 6.39 8.71 11.53
N ALA A 225 7.01 8.82 12.71
CA ALA A 225 8.05 9.82 12.95
C ALA A 225 9.23 9.61 12.01
N LEU A 226 9.66 8.35 11.85
CA LEU A 226 10.71 7.97 10.90
C LEU A 226 10.32 8.29 9.45
N ALA A 227 9.09 7.99 9.03
CA ALA A 227 8.60 8.30 7.69
C ALA A 227 8.61 9.81 7.41
N ARG A 228 8.24 10.62 8.39
CA ARG A 228 8.31 12.09 8.31
C ARG A 228 9.74 12.59 8.19
N ASP A 229 10.70 11.98 8.90
CA ASP A 229 12.13 12.30 8.76
C ASP A 229 12.63 12.00 7.35
N VAL A 230 12.25 10.86 6.78
CA VAL A 230 12.57 10.52 5.39
C VAL A 230 11.93 11.52 4.42
N ALA A 231 10.66 11.89 4.62
CA ALA A 231 9.99 12.89 3.79
C ALA A 231 10.69 14.27 3.86
N ARG A 232 11.16 14.69 5.05
CA ARG A 232 11.96 15.90 5.21
C ARG A 232 13.29 15.86 4.44
N GLN A 233 13.94 14.70 4.41
CA GLN A 233 15.19 14.52 3.64
C GLN A 233 14.90 14.67 2.15
N ILE A 234 13.87 13.97 1.63
CA ILE A 234 13.47 14.03 0.23
C ILE A 234 13.06 15.45 -0.17
N ALA A 235 12.37 16.16 0.70
CA ALA A 235 11.91 17.53 0.44
C ALA A 235 13.04 18.55 0.22
N LYS A 236 14.26 18.24 0.64
CA LYS A 236 15.46 19.07 0.38
C LYS A 236 16.05 18.87 -1.02
N LEU A 237 15.62 17.84 -1.72
CA LEU A 237 16.12 17.48 -3.05
C LEU A 237 15.29 18.17 -4.14
N ASP A 238 15.88 18.31 -5.33
CA ASP A 238 15.15 18.78 -6.51
C ASP A 238 14.04 17.79 -6.89
N SER A 239 12.81 18.28 -6.96
CA SER A 239 11.63 17.43 -7.20
C SER A 239 11.64 16.75 -8.58
N THR A 240 12.21 17.42 -9.59
CA THR A 240 12.33 16.87 -10.94
C THR A 240 13.34 15.73 -10.97
N ALA A 241 14.47 15.91 -10.29
CA ALA A 241 15.51 14.88 -10.16
C ALA A 241 14.98 13.67 -9.37
N VAL A 242 14.22 13.88 -8.28
CA VAL A 242 13.60 12.81 -7.50
C VAL A 242 12.62 12.01 -8.37
N ALA A 243 11.73 12.70 -9.10
CA ALA A 243 10.78 12.04 -10.00
C ALA A 243 11.48 11.24 -11.12
N ALA A 244 12.52 11.82 -11.72
CA ALA A 244 13.30 11.14 -12.76
C ALA A 244 14.04 9.91 -12.22
N ALA A 245 14.69 10.03 -11.06
CA ALA A 245 15.39 8.91 -10.41
C ALA A 245 14.42 7.77 -10.06
N LYS A 246 13.25 8.11 -9.47
CA LYS A 246 12.20 7.14 -9.18
C LYS A 246 11.75 6.40 -10.43
N GLN A 247 11.47 7.11 -11.53
CA GLN A 247 11.04 6.51 -12.79
C GLN A 247 12.12 5.64 -13.45
N PHE A 248 13.39 5.97 -13.23
CA PHE A 248 14.50 5.19 -13.74
C PHE A 248 14.70 3.88 -12.98
N VAL A 249 14.57 3.91 -11.64
CA VAL A 249 14.71 2.73 -10.77
C VAL A 249 13.46 1.85 -10.83
N LYS A 250 12.28 2.46 -10.82
CA LYS A 250 10.99 1.76 -10.81
C LYS A 250 10.33 1.91 -12.19
N PRO A 251 10.27 0.85 -13.00
CA PRO A 251 9.63 0.92 -14.31
C PRO A 251 8.21 1.48 -14.20
N ARG A 252 7.77 2.27 -15.20
CA ARG A 252 6.43 2.90 -15.24
C ARG A 252 5.28 1.91 -15.06
N ALA A 253 5.50 0.65 -15.44
CA ALA A 253 4.59 -0.47 -15.18
C ALA A 253 5.38 -1.57 -14.46
N PRO A 254 5.37 -1.62 -13.10
CA PRO A 254 6.05 -2.66 -12.35
C PRO A 254 5.45 -4.05 -12.59
N LEU A 255 4.20 -4.13 -13.04
CA LEU A 255 3.59 -5.31 -13.65
C LEU A 255 3.33 -5.05 -15.12
N SER A 256 3.74 -6.00 -15.98
CA SER A 256 3.27 -6.00 -17.37
C SER A 256 1.75 -6.27 -17.41
N ASP A 257 1.10 -5.87 -18.48
CA ASP A 257 -0.32 -6.17 -18.68
C ASP A 257 -0.59 -7.68 -18.72
N GLU A 258 0.39 -8.47 -19.14
CA GLU A 258 0.34 -9.93 -19.14
C GLU A 258 0.41 -10.48 -17.72
N GLU A 259 1.38 -10.08 -16.91
CA GLU A 259 1.50 -10.48 -15.50
C GLU A 259 0.23 -10.14 -14.71
N ARG A 260 -0.29 -8.92 -14.90
CA ARG A 260 -1.53 -8.48 -14.23
C ARG A 260 -2.73 -9.34 -14.62
N ARG A 261 -2.91 -9.60 -15.92
CA ARG A 261 -4.01 -10.45 -16.41
C ARG A 261 -3.88 -11.87 -15.90
N ALA A 262 -2.70 -12.45 -15.96
CA ALA A 262 -2.45 -13.80 -15.49
C ALA A 262 -2.73 -13.96 -13.99
N GLU A 263 -2.35 -12.99 -13.16
CA GLU A 263 -2.63 -12.98 -11.72
C GLU A 263 -4.14 -12.90 -11.45
N ILE A 264 -4.86 -11.98 -12.10
CA ILE A 264 -6.30 -11.82 -11.96
C ILE A 264 -7.03 -13.09 -12.42
N ASP A 265 -6.66 -13.67 -13.57
CA ASP A 265 -7.26 -14.89 -14.11
C ASP A 265 -7.08 -16.06 -13.15
N LEU A 266 -5.86 -16.22 -12.61
CA LEU A 266 -5.56 -17.27 -11.65
C LEU A 266 -6.34 -17.08 -10.35
N PHE A 267 -6.39 -15.87 -9.81
CA PHE A 267 -7.16 -15.55 -8.60
C PHE A 267 -8.65 -15.88 -8.80
N CYS A 268 -9.25 -15.42 -9.90
CA CYS A 268 -10.65 -15.69 -10.23
C CYS A 268 -10.93 -17.22 -10.34
N THR A 269 -10.03 -17.95 -11.01
CA THR A 269 -10.13 -19.41 -11.13
C THR A 269 -10.08 -20.11 -9.77
N LEU A 270 -9.21 -19.65 -8.87
CA LEU A 270 -9.10 -20.20 -7.52
C LEU A 270 -10.34 -19.89 -6.68
N CYS A 271 -10.92 -18.69 -6.81
CA CYS A 271 -12.15 -18.31 -6.10
C CYS A 271 -13.35 -19.22 -6.39
N GLU A 272 -13.39 -19.85 -7.55
CA GLU A 272 -14.49 -20.78 -7.93
C GLU A 272 -14.37 -22.18 -7.28
N ARG A 273 -13.26 -22.46 -6.61
CA ARG A 273 -13.03 -23.77 -5.99
C ARG A 273 -13.85 -23.93 -4.70
N PRO A 274 -14.54 -25.06 -4.51
CA PRO A 274 -15.29 -25.33 -3.26
C PRO A 274 -14.43 -25.26 -1.99
N ALA A 275 -13.14 -25.58 -2.11
CA ALA A 275 -12.21 -25.48 -0.99
C ALA A 275 -12.01 -24.03 -0.51
N VAL A 276 -12.03 -23.05 -1.42
CA VAL A 276 -11.93 -21.62 -1.08
C VAL A 276 -13.22 -21.15 -0.39
N GLU A 277 -14.38 -21.53 -0.90
CA GLU A 277 -15.67 -21.23 -0.27
C GLU A 277 -15.72 -21.75 1.16
N ALA A 278 -15.37 -23.02 1.39
CA ALA A 278 -15.31 -23.61 2.72
C ALA A 278 -14.29 -22.93 3.65
N ALA A 279 -13.14 -22.49 3.13
CA ALA A 279 -12.14 -21.76 3.89
C ALA A 279 -12.65 -20.38 4.30
N LEU A 280 -13.33 -19.66 3.39
CA LEU A 280 -13.93 -18.34 3.69
C LEU A 280 -15.08 -18.48 4.70
N GLU A 281 -15.94 -19.50 4.59
CA GLU A 281 -16.99 -19.78 5.59
C GLU A 281 -16.41 -19.98 6.98
N LYS A 282 -15.35 -20.81 7.09
CA LYS A 282 -14.64 -21.02 8.35
C LYS A 282 -14.02 -19.71 8.88
N PHE A 283 -13.46 -18.91 7.99
CA PHE A 283 -12.90 -17.60 8.35
C PHE A 283 -13.97 -16.66 8.92
N VAL A 284 -15.10 -16.53 8.23
CA VAL A 284 -16.21 -15.64 8.64
C VAL A 284 -16.85 -16.07 9.95
N ALA A 285 -16.96 -17.40 10.19
CA ALA A 285 -17.50 -17.96 11.42
C ALA A 285 -16.55 -17.82 12.63
N SER A 286 -15.28 -17.51 12.42
CA SER A 286 -14.31 -17.35 13.49
C SER A 286 -14.48 -16.05 14.23
N SER A 287 -14.39 -16.08 15.55
CA SER A 287 -14.31 -14.89 16.42
C SER A 287 -12.89 -14.33 16.55
N SER A 288 -11.88 -15.01 16.02
CA SER A 288 -10.50 -14.54 16.03
C SER A 288 -10.32 -13.37 15.07
N LEU A 289 -9.53 -12.37 15.46
CA LEU A 289 -9.12 -11.28 14.56
C LEU A 289 -8.20 -11.76 13.42
N GLN A 290 -7.56 -12.91 13.61
CA GLN A 290 -6.62 -13.50 12.65
C GLN A 290 -6.84 -15.01 12.53
N PRO A 291 -8.02 -15.45 12.04
CA PRO A 291 -8.42 -16.86 12.05
C PRO A 291 -7.58 -17.77 11.14
N TYR A 292 -6.75 -17.19 10.27
CA TYR A 292 -5.84 -17.89 9.37
C TYR A 292 -4.40 -18.01 9.92
N LEU A 293 -4.10 -17.44 11.08
CA LEU A 293 -2.83 -17.68 11.75
C LEU A 293 -2.92 -18.98 12.59
N PRO A 294 -1.86 -19.78 12.65
CA PRO A 294 -1.80 -20.99 13.46
C PRO A 294 -1.88 -20.68 14.93
#